data_fa7ef094dd208bf23eb206061b890b90
#
_entry.id   fa7ef094dd208bf23eb206061b890b90
#
_cell.length_a   1.000
_cell.length_b   1.000
_cell.length_c   1.000
_cell.angle_alpha   90.00
_cell.angle_beta   90.00
_cell.angle_gamma   90.00
#
_symmetry.space_group_name_H-M   'P 1'
#
loop_
_entity.id
_entity.type
_entity.pdbx_description
1 polymer ?
#
loop_
_entity_poly.entity_id
_entity_poly.type
_entity_poly.pdbx_seq_one_letter_code
_entity_poly.pdbx_strand_id
1 'polypeptide(L)'
;MIENIDYNLGRLMKFLNDTNREQDTIIIMLNDNGVTEGLDVYNANMRGSKCTAWQGGTRAFSFWRWKGTWKPKIINHLAAHLDILPTLCDITDTPLPPSLKKKLEGFTLRPLLESHKSIKWNPDRILFHHVARWPSGYAKHHKYAMASVRQDNHLMLRSHDCGNPECLQYMSQCKGLQNVSRGSKNMTYAYGTAQYHWGVSPREHWVLYDIKKDPGCKNDLSPQKPDMIRTLSTAYDTWWDNLFPEMIAKGGDLGNPNQSRKSVR
;
A
#
# COMPACT_ATOMS: atom_id res chain seq x y z
N MET A 1 1.25 20.09 12.42
CA MET A 1 2.04 19.34 11.40
C MET A 1 1.46 19.56 10.01
N ILE A 2 0.19 19.28 9.74
CA ILE A 2 -0.46 19.47 8.40
C ILE A 2 -0.34 20.91 7.93
N GLU A 3 -0.64 21.91 8.76
CA GLU A 3 -0.45 23.34 8.45
C GLU A 3 1.00 23.67 8.03
N ASN A 4 1.99 23.03 8.66
CA ASN A 4 3.38 23.24 8.30
C ASN A 4 3.72 22.67 6.91
N ILE A 5 3.14 21.52 6.55
CA ILE A 5 3.28 20.94 5.21
C ILE A 5 2.63 21.87 4.18
N ASP A 6 1.41 22.32 4.45
CA ASP A 6 0.66 23.22 3.58
C ASP A 6 1.41 24.55 3.37
N TYR A 7 1.90 25.15 4.44
CA TYR A 7 2.72 26.37 4.39
C TYR A 7 3.96 26.20 3.52
N ASN A 8 4.70 25.08 3.67
CA ASN A 8 5.91 24.86 2.88
C ASN A 8 5.60 24.54 1.41
N LEU A 9 4.49 23.82 1.13
CA LEU A 9 4.03 23.65 -0.23
C LEU A 9 3.65 24.98 -0.87
N GLY A 10 2.98 25.86 -0.14
CA GLY A 10 2.67 27.22 -0.58
C GLY A 10 3.95 28.04 -0.91
N ARG A 11 5.00 27.92 -0.10
CA ARG A 11 6.31 28.55 -0.38
C ARG A 11 6.94 28.01 -1.66
N LEU A 12 6.91 26.68 -1.87
CA LEU A 12 7.42 26.08 -3.09
C LEU A 12 6.65 26.57 -4.32
N MET A 13 5.33 26.60 -4.25
CA MET A 13 4.49 27.07 -5.36
C MET A 13 4.75 28.56 -5.66
N LYS A 14 4.90 29.39 -4.62
CA LYS A 14 5.27 30.80 -4.77
C LYS A 14 6.64 30.95 -5.44
N PHE A 15 7.64 30.21 -5.03
CA PHE A 15 8.97 30.22 -5.63
C PHE A 15 8.93 29.86 -7.13
N LEU A 16 8.20 28.81 -7.50
CA LEU A 16 8.05 28.41 -8.90
C LEU A 16 7.35 29.49 -9.74
N ASN A 17 6.34 30.15 -9.17
CA ASN A 17 5.67 31.27 -9.83
C ASN A 17 6.59 32.48 -9.99
N ASP A 18 7.27 32.92 -8.94
CA ASP A 18 8.17 34.10 -8.94
C ASP A 18 9.35 33.91 -9.89
N THR A 19 9.77 32.67 -10.12
CA THR A 19 10.86 32.31 -11.04
C THR A 19 10.38 31.89 -12.43
N ASN A 20 9.08 31.99 -12.72
CA ASN A 20 8.46 31.60 -14.00
C ASN A 20 8.72 30.14 -14.39
N ARG A 21 8.83 29.20 -13.38
CA ARG A 21 9.12 27.79 -13.61
C ARG A 21 7.89 26.87 -13.49
N GLU A 22 6.72 27.40 -13.17
CA GLU A 22 5.54 26.59 -12.93
C GLU A 22 5.09 25.75 -14.15
N GLN A 23 5.32 26.27 -15.36
CA GLN A 23 4.93 25.58 -16.60
C GLN A 23 5.89 24.43 -16.97
N ASP A 24 7.13 24.53 -16.49
CA ASP A 24 8.19 23.54 -16.76
C ASP A 24 8.38 22.57 -15.57
N THR A 25 7.46 22.60 -14.60
CA THR A 25 7.58 21.79 -13.39
C THR A 25 6.33 20.97 -13.12
N ILE A 26 6.51 19.66 -12.99
CA ILE A 26 5.48 18.74 -12.49
C ILE A 26 5.64 18.66 -10.97
N ILE A 27 4.56 18.97 -10.23
CA ILE A 27 4.51 18.81 -8.78
C ILE A 27 3.69 17.54 -8.48
N ILE A 28 4.29 16.62 -7.75
CA ILE A 28 3.64 15.40 -7.28
C ILE A 28 3.66 15.40 -5.76
N MET A 29 2.49 15.50 -5.14
CA MET A 29 2.34 15.39 -3.70
C MET A 29 1.61 14.10 -3.37
N LEU A 30 2.24 13.25 -2.60
CA LEU A 30 1.67 11.96 -2.20
C LEU A 30 2.14 11.57 -0.79
N ASN A 31 1.44 10.68 -0.14
CA ASN A 31 1.95 9.98 1.03
C ASN A 31 2.35 8.54 0.68
N ASP A 32 3.18 7.95 1.53
CA ASP A 32 3.74 6.60 1.32
C ASP A 32 2.73 5.49 1.67
N ASN A 33 1.86 5.73 2.65
CA ASN A 33 0.91 4.74 3.18
C ASN A 33 -0.26 5.44 3.89
N GLY A 34 -1.10 4.66 4.53
CA GLY A 34 -2.21 5.17 5.32
C GLY A 34 -1.78 5.82 6.64
N VAL A 35 -2.74 6.39 7.32
CA VAL A 35 -2.56 7.16 8.54
C VAL A 35 -2.04 6.31 9.71
N THR A 36 -1.22 6.91 10.58
CA THR A 36 -0.77 6.33 11.85
C THR A 36 -1.45 7.02 13.03
N GLU A 37 -1.33 8.35 13.08
CA GLU A 37 -1.88 9.20 14.13
C GLU A 37 -3.15 9.90 13.62
N GLY A 38 -4.10 10.13 14.51
CA GLY A 38 -5.35 10.83 14.17
C GLY A 38 -6.43 9.94 13.55
N LEU A 39 -6.32 8.63 13.68
CA LEU A 39 -7.35 7.67 13.27
C LEU A 39 -8.72 7.97 13.89
N ASP A 40 -8.71 8.33 15.17
CA ASP A 40 -9.93 8.66 15.92
C ASP A 40 -10.54 9.98 15.47
N VAL A 41 -9.77 10.81 14.76
CA VAL A 41 -10.24 12.07 14.19
C VAL A 41 -10.89 11.83 12.84
N TYR A 42 -10.18 11.17 11.92
CA TYR A 42 -10.70 10.90 10.60
C TYR A 42 -9.89 9.85 9.84
N ASN A 43 -10.54 8.81 9.36
CA ASN A 43 -9.95 7.81 8.46
C ASN A 43 -10.90 7.44 7.30
N ALA A 44 -11.78 8.34 6.90
CA ALA A 44 -12.77 8.12 5.83
C ALA A 44 -13.56 6.80 5.98
N ASN A 45 -13.84 6.39 7.21
CA ASN A 45 -14.46 5.11 7.58
C ASN A 45 -13.70 3.86 7.09
N MET A 46 -12.47 4.00 6.62
CA MET A 46 -11.67 2.88 6.17
C MET A 46 -11.18 2.05 7.35
N ARG A 47 -11.21 0.73 7.19
CA ARG A 47 -10.58 -0.17 8.13
C ARG A 47 -9.07 -0.18 7.94
N GLY A 48 -8.33 -0.22 9.03
CA GLY A 48 -6.88 -0.32 9.01
C GLY A 48 -6.14 1.00 9.15
N SER A 49 -4.81 0.92 9.38
CA SER A 49 -3.86 2.03 9.39
C SER A 49 -2.53 1.58 8.82
N LYS A 50 -1.54 2.48 8.85
CA LYS A 50 -0.15 2.14 8.56
C LYS A 50 0.24 0.80 9.17
N CYS A 51 1.03 0.02 8.44
CA CYS A 51 1.46 -1.33 8.81
C CYS A 51 0.36 -2.39 8.79
N THR A 52 -0.74 -2.18 8.10
CA THR A 52 -1.75 -3.21 7.86
C THR A 52 -2.03 -3.38 6.38
N ALA A 53 -2.54 -4.55 6.00
CA ALA A 53 -2.96 -4.84 4.63
C ALA A 53 -4.35 -4.29 4.27
N TRP A 54 -5.05 -3.72 5.24
CA TRP A 54 -6.34 -3.08 5.07
C TRP A 54 -6.25 -1.78 4.26
N GLN A 55 -7.38 -1.34 3.72
CA GLN A 55 -7.45 -0.12 2.91
C GLN A 55 -6.91 1.11 3.66
N GLY A 56 -7.21 1.27 4.95
CA GLY A 56 -6.71 2.38 5.75
C GLY A 56 -5.18 2.38 5.93
N GLY A 57 -4.53 1.24 5.70
CA GLY A 57 -3.07 1.12 5.70
C GLY A 57 -2.41 1.28 4.33
N THR A 58 -3.12 0.91 3.26
CA THR A 58 -2.57 0.86 1.91
C THR A 58 -3.00 2.02 1.02
N ARG A 59 -4.06 2.76 1.40
CA ARG A 59 -4.51 3.91 0.64
C ARG A 59 -3.66 5.14 0.94
N ALA A 60 -3.07 5.68 -0.12
CA ALA A 60 -2.33 6.94 -0.12
C ALA A 60 -3.08 7.99 -0.96
N PHE A 61 -3.00 9.25 -0.58
CA PHE A 61 -3.42 10.32 -1.47
C PHE A 61 -2.34 10.57 -2.51
N SER A 62 -2.75 11.08 -3.69
CA SER A 62 -1.84 11.45 -4.76
C SER A 62 -2.41 12.62 -5.54
N PHE A 63 -1.72 13.76 -5.53
CA PHE A 63 -2.06 14.96 -6.28
C PHE A 63 -0.95 15.26 -7.29
N TRP A 64 -1.34 15.47 -8.53
CA TRP A 64 -0.44 15.75 -9.63
C TRP A 64 -0.82 17.09 -10.26
N ARG A 65 0.15 17.95 -10.45
CA ARG A 65 -0.06 19.26 -11.04
C ARG A 65 1.03 19.57 -12.06
N TRP A 66 0.60 19.97 -13.25
CA TRP A 66 1.44 20.59 -14.26
C TRP A 66 0.68 21.79 -14.81
N LYS A 67 1.11 23.00 -14.41
CA LYS A 67 0.40 24.25 -14.74
C LYS A 67 0.39 24.46 -16.27
N GLY A 68 -0.79 24.79 -16.81
CA GLY A 68 -0.97 25.02 -18.24
C GLY A 68 -1.13 23.75 -19.08
N THR A 69 -0.72 22.57 -18.57
CA THR A 69 -0.80 21.30 -19.28
C THR A 69 -1.98 20.47 -18.83
N TRP A 70 -2.17 20.28 -17.52
CA TRP A 70 -3.26 19.46 -17.00
C TRP A 70 -4.38 20.30 -16.41
N LYS A 71 -5.62 19.92 -16.72
CA LYS A 71 -6.81 20.51 -16.12
C LYS A 71 -7.18 19.78 -14.81
N PRO A 72 -7.77 20.49 -13.82
CA PRO A 72 -8.25 19.87 -12.60
C PRO A 72 -9.28 18.78 -12.89
N LYS A 73 -9.09 17.60 -12.30
CA LYS A 73 -10.00 16.46 -12.38
C LYS A 73 -9.75 15.44 -11.27
N ILE A 74 -10.71 14.58 -11.05
CA ILE A 74 -10.60 13.41 -10.14
C ILE A 74 -10.44 12.17 -11.00
N ILE A 75 -9.40 11.38 -10.69
CA ILE A 75 -9.11 10.10 -11.35
C ILE A 75 -9.43 8.98 -10.36
N ASN A 76 -10.43 8.16 -10.68
CA ASN A 76 -10.91 7.07 -9.81
C ASN A 76 -10.35 5.69 -10.19
N HIS A 77 -9.40 5.62 -11.11
CA HIS A 77 -8.78 4.37 -11.52
C HIS A 77 -7.77 3.90 -10.45
N LEU A 78 -7.61 2.58 -10.36
CA LEU A 78 -6.67 1.96 -9.44
C LEU A 78 -5.23 2.26 -9.88
N ALA A 79 -4.54 3.13 -9.14
CA ALA A 79 -3.15 3.53 -9.35
C ALA A 79 -2.30 3.23 -8.12
N ALA A 80 -0.98 3.20 -8.27
CA ALA A 80 -0.04 2.94 -7.19
C ALA A 80 1.29 3.68 -7.40
N HIS A 81 2.15 3.70 -6.38
CA HIS A 81 3.49 4.29 -6.45
C HIS A 81 4.36 3.68 -7.57
N LEU A 82 4.09 2.42 -7.93
CA LEU A 82 4.73 1.71 -9.04
C LEU A 82 4.57 2.43 -10.38
N ASP A 83 3.53 3.26 -10.52
CA ASP A 83 3.19 3.95 -11.75
C ASP A 83 3.97 5.24 -11.97
N ILE A 84 4.64 5.76 -10.94
CA ILE A 84 5.35 7.04 -11.01
C ILE A 84 6.47 6.98 -12.05
N LEU A 85 7.34 5.99 -11.94
CA LEU A 85 8.48 5.85 -12.85
C LEU A 85 8.05 5.70 -14.33
N PRO A 86 7.19 4.75 -14.70
CA PRO A 86 6.76 4.62 -16.10
C PRO A 86 6.00 5.86 -16.60
N THR A 87 5.27 6.56 -15.71
CA THR A 87 4.59 7.81 -16.08
C THR A 87 5.58 8.93 -16.40
N LEU A 88 6.58 9.14 -15.55
CA LEU A 88 7.57 10.18 -15.76
C LEU A 88 8.40 9.90 -17.01
N CYS A 89 8.81 8.65 -17.23
CA CYS A 89 9.53 8.26 -18.44
C CYS A 89 8.69 8.51 -19.71
N ASP A 90 7.39 8.20 -19.66
CA ASP A 90 6.48 8.43 -20.79
C ASP A 90 6.24 9.92 -21.07
N ILE A 91 6.10 10.74 -20.02
CA ILE A 91 5.89 12.21 -20.15
C ILE A 91 7.15 12.91 -20.71
N THR A 92 8.32 12.43 -20.32
CA THR A 92 9.61 13.02 -20.72
C THR A 92 10.21 12.37 -21.96
N ASP A 93 9.49 11.47 -22.61
CA ASP A 93 9.96 10.67 -23.74
C ASP A 93 11.31 9.96 -23.46
N THR A 94 11.54 9.63 -22.18
CA THR A 94 12.75 8.92 -21.74
C THR A 94 12.57 7.42 -21.83
N PRO A 95 13.34 6.70 -22.67
CA PRO A 95 13.16 5.27 -22.82
C PRO A 95 13.59 4.51 -21.56
N LEU A 96 12.75 3.57 -21.13
CA LEU A 96 13.11 2.63 -20.08
C LEU A 96 14.10 1.58 -20.62
N PRO A 97 15.18 1.28 -19.90
CA PRO A 97 16.08 0.17 -20.26
C PRO A 97 15.30 -1.13 -20.43
N PRO A 98 15.57 -1.95 -21.47
CA PRO A 98 14.84 -3.20 -21.73
C PRO A 98 14.82 -4.16 -20.54
N SER A 99 15.93 -4.23 -19.78
CA SER A 99 16.04 -5.06 -18.57
C SER A 99 15.11 -4.59 -17.45
N LEU A 100 14.91 -3.29 -17.30
CA LEU A 100 14.00 -2.73 -16.32
C LEU A 100 12.55 -2.85 -16.79
N LYS A 101 12.27 -2.56 -18.07
CA LYS A 101 10.92 -2.64 -18.64
C LYS A 101 10.26 -4.00 -18.41
N LYS A 102 11.04 -5.11 -18.49
CA LYS A 102 10.53 -6.47 -18.24
C LYS A 102 10.16 -6.74 -16.78
N LYS A 103 10.67 -5.94 -15.83
CA LYS A 103 10.49 -6.11 -14.38
C LYS A 103 9.47 -5.14 -13.79
N LEU A 104 9.05 -4.13 -14.54
CA LEU A 104 8.11 -3.13 -14.05
C LEU A 104 6.69 -3.71 -13.99
N GLU A 105 6.07 -3.58 -12.83
CA GLU A 105 4.66 -3.87 -12.60
C GLU A 105 3.78 -2.62 -12.71
N GLY A 106 4.39 -1.44 -12.80
CA GLY A 106 3.71 -0.17 -12.93
C GLY A 106 3.32 0.15 -14.39
N PHE A 107 2.29 0.96 -14.54
CA PHE A 107 1.77 1.42 -15.83
C PHE A 107 1.80 2.95 -15.89
N THR A 108 1.99 3.50 -17.10
CA THR A 108 1.92 4.96 -17.26
C THR A 108 0.52 5.49 -16.94
N LEU A 109 0.46 6.55 -16.17
CA LEU A 109 -0.76 7.30 -15.87
C LEU A 109 -1.02 8.41 -16.90
N ARG A 110 -0.11 8.64 -17.87
CA ARG A 110 -0.22 9.70 -18.87
C ARG A 110 -1.60 9.73 -19.55
N PRO A 111 -2.17 8.63 -20.02
CA PRO A 111 -3.51 8.63 -20.62
C PRO A 111 -4.60 9.13 -19.66
N LEU A 112 -4.48 8.82 -18.37
CA LEU A 112 -5.40 9.31 -17.35
C LEU A 112 -5.18 10.80 -17.04
N LEU A 113 -3.94 11.26 -17.03
CA LEU A 113 -3.58 12.63 -16.73
C LEU A 113 -3.96 13.60 -17.86
N GLU A 114 -3.79 13.20 -19.11
CA GLU A 114 -4.02 14.05 -20.29
C GLU A 114 -5.44 13.96 -20.84
N SER A 115 -6.13 12.83 -20.72
CA SER A 115 -7.48 12.68 -21.25
C SER A 115 -8.50 13.56 -20.53
N HIS A 116 -9.37 14.20 -21.31
CA HIS A 116 -10.53 14.95 -20.83
C HIS A 116 -11.83 14.11 -20.85
N LYS A 117 -11.76 12.88 -21.31
CA LYS A 117 -12.88 11.94 -21.40
C LYS A 117 -12.64 10.76 -20.46
N SER A 118 -13.72 10.10 -20.07
CA SER A 118 -13.58 8.80 -19.40
C SER A 118 -12.94 7.80 -20.35
N ILE A 119 -11.89 7.15 -19.92
CA ILE A 119 -11.17 6.14 -20.69
C ILE A 119 -11.15 4.81 -19.93
N LYS A 120 -11.15 3.72 -20.68
CA LYS A 120 -10.89 2.40 -20.12
C LYS A 120 -9.38 2.23 -19.99
N TRP A 121 -8.89 2.18 -18.74
CA TRP A 121 -7.47 2.05 -18.43
C TRP A 121 -7.24 0.87 -17.49
N ASN A 122 -6.50 -0.13 -17.93
CA ASN A 122 -6.15 -1.34 -17.19
C ASN A 122 -7.27 -1.88 -16.27
N PRO A 123 -8.45 -2.23 -16.83
CA PRO A 123 -9.61 -2.63 -16.00
C PRO A 123 -9.38 -3.90 -15.21
N ASP A 124 -8.48 -4.77 -15.68
CA ASP A 124 -8.15 -6.05 -15.06
C ASP A 124 -6.91 -5.96 -14.15
N ARG A 125 -6.45 -4.73 -13.87
CA ARG A 125 -5.29 -4.50 -13.04
C ARG A 125 -5.44 -5.10 -11.65
N ILE A 126 -4.44 -5.86 -11.24
CA ILE A 126 -4.30 -6.38 -9.87
C ILE A 126 -3.10 -5.72 -9.21
N LEU A 127 -3.27 -5.27 -7.97
CA LEU A 127 -2.19 -4.80 -7.10
C LEU A 127 -2.05 -5.71 -5.90
N PHE A 128 -0.81 -6.00 -5.55
CA PHE A 128 -0.46 -6.80 -4.39
C PHE A 128 0.16 -5.92 -3.31
N HIS A 129 -0.25 -6.13 -2.06
CA HIS A 129 0.32 -5.46 -0.91
C HIS A 129 0.72 -6.52 0.11
N HIS A 130 1.90 -6.35 0.68
CA HIS A 130 2.41 -7.19 1.74
C HIS A 130 3.12 -6.31 2.76
N VAL A 131 2.86 -6.52 4.04
CA VAL A 131 3.49 -5.71 5.08
C VAL A 131 4.98 -6.00 5.21
N ALA A 132 5.43 -7.18 4.78
CA ALA A 132 6.84 -7.56 4.66
C ALA A 132 7.67 -7.33 5.94
N ARG A 133 7.07 -7.60 7.10
CA ARG A 133 7.74 -7.51 8.40
C ARG A 133 7.93 -8.89 9.01
N TRP A 134 8.98 -9.56 8.61
CA TRP A 134 9.36 -10.87 9.12
C TRP A 134 10.76 -10.87 9.73
N PRO A 135 11.06 -11.81 10.64
CA PRO A 135 12.44 -12.08 11.09
C PRO A 135 13.29 -12.61 9.95
N SER A 136 14.60 -12.47 10.08
CA SER A 136 15.54 -13.07 9.14
C SER A 136 15.30 -14.57 8.99
N GLY A 137 15.27 -15.08 7.76
CA GLY A 137 15.02 -16.48 7.43
C GLY A 137 13.55 -16.91 7.44
N TYR A 138 12.62 -16.02 7.77
CA TYR A 138 11.19 -16.38 7.95
C TYR A 138 10.26 -15.87 6.83
N ALA A 139 10.79 -15.27 5.78
CA ALA A 139 9.96 -14.69 4.71
C ALA A 139 8.96 -15.70 4.11
N LYS A 140 9.39 -16.95 3.88
CA LYS A 140 8.51 -17.98 3.32
C LYS A 140 7.27 -18.29 4.18
N HIS A 141 7.40 -18.19 5.50
CA HIS A 141 6.29 -18.41 6.43
C HIS A 141 5.27 -17.27 6.43
N HIS A 142 5.67 -16.13 5.88
CA HIS A 142 4.84 -14.94 5.79
C HIS A 142 4.08 -14.80 4.45
N LYS A 143 4.17 -15.76 3.53
CA LYS A 143 3.49 -15.69 2.23
C LYS A 143 2.04 -15.16 2.35
N TYR A 144 1.29 -15.63 3.30
CA TYR A 144 -0.11 -15.24 3.48
C TYR A 144 -0.36 -14.35 4.70
N ALA A 145 0.68 -13.93 5.40
CA ALA A 145 0.54 -13.09 6.58
C ALA A 145 0.51 -11.61 6.21
N MET A 146 -0.51 -10.87 6.63
CA MET A 146 -0.63 -9.43 6.38
C MET A 146 -0.51 -9.07 4.90
N ALA A 147 -1.21 -9.80 4.06
CA ALA A 147 -1.23 -9.66 2.62
C ALA A 147 -2.59 -9.21 2.11
N SER A 148 -2.61 -8.42 1.04
CA SER A 148 -3.84 -8.10 0.33
C SER A 148 -3.65 -8.02 -1.19
N VAL A 149 -4.75 -8.25 -1.89
CA VAL A 149 -4.87 -8.18 -3.34
C VAL A 149 -6.00 -7.22 -3.68
N ARG A 150 -5.71 -6.25 -4.51
CA ARG A 150 -6.67 -5.25 -4.93
C ARG A 150 -6.95 -5.37 -6.42
N GLN A 151 -8.22 -5.47 -6.78
CA GLN A 151 -8.69 -5.33 -8.15
C GLN A 151 -9.92 -4.42 -8.16
N ASP A 152 -9.85 -3.32 -8.87
CA ASP A 152 -10.89 -2.29 -8.91
C ASP A 152 -11.37 -1.91 -7.49
N ASN A 153 -12.66 -2.13 -7.17
CA ASN A 153 -13.24 -1.86 -5.87
C ASN A 153 -13.15 -3.06 -4.90
N HIS A 154 -12.62 -4.18 -5.33
CA HIS A 154 -12.51 -5.38 -4.52
C HIS A 154 -11.16 -5.44 -3.81
N LEU A 155 -11.21 -5.70 -2.52
CA LEU A 155 -10.06 -5.94 -1.65
C LEU A 155 -10.16 -7.35 -1.08
N MET A 156 -9.31 -8.25 -1.54
CA MET A 156 -9.11 -9.56 -0.95
C MET A 156 -7.92 -9.51 -0.01
N LEU A 157 -8.03 -10.05 1.19
CA LEU A 157 -6.94 -9.97 2.15
C LEU A 157 -6.90 -11.13 3.16
N ARG A 158 -5.70 -11.30 3.73
CA ARG A 158 -5.43 -12.09 4.94
C ARG A 158 -4.70 -11.18 5.92
N SER A 159 -5.38 -10.82 7.01
CA SER A 159 -4.88 -9.86 8.00
C SER A 159 -4.55 -10.57 9.32
N HIS A 160 -3.68 -11.55 9.28
CA HIS A 160 -3.23 -12.31 10.46
C HIS A 160 -1.70 -12.45 10.43
N ASP A 161 -1.13 -12.89 11.55
CA ASP A 161 0.28 -13.27 11.64
C ASP A 161 0.59 -14.56 10.85
N CYS A 162 1.85 -14.93 10.78
CA CYS A 162 2.29 -16.13 10.08
C CYS A 162 1.98 -17.44 10.82
N GLY A 163 1.47 -17.38 12.05
CA GLY A 163 1.18 -18.54 12.88
C GLY A 163 2.40 -19.31 13.43
N ASN A 164 3.62 -18.93 13.04
CA ASN A 164 4.83 -19.54 13.55
C ASN A 164 5.18 -18.96 14.93
N PRO A 165 5.35 -19.77 16.00
CA PRO A 165 5.69 -19.28 17.33
C PRO A 165 6.94 -18.42 17.41
N GLU A 166 7.97 -18.72 16.59
CA GLU A 166 9.19 -17.94 16.55
C GLU A 166 8.97 -16.57 15.93
N CYS A 167 8.16 -16.47 14.88
CA CYS A 167 7.73 -15.17 14.32
C CYS A 167 6.94 -14.37 15.35
N LEU A 168 6.05 -15.00 16.10
CA LEU A 168 5.25 -14.35 17.14
C LEU A 168 6.13 -13.83 18.28
N GLN A 169 7.12 -14.58 18.70
CA GLN A 169 8.09 -14.16 19.70
C GLN A 169 8.87 -12.93 19.23
N TYR A 170 9.30 -12.90 17.98
CA TYR A 170 9.97 -11.76 17.39
C TYR A 170 9.05 -10.53 17.28
N MET A 171 7.81 -10.71 16.83
CA MET A 171 6.84 -9.62 16.75
C MET A 171 6.48 -9.08 18.14
N SER A 172 6.49 -9.94 19.16
CA SER A 172 6.31 -9.53 20.55
C SER A 172 7.46 -8.66 21.07
N GLN A 173 8.65 -8.81 20.52
CA GLN A 173 9.82 -7.99 20.86
C GLN A 173 9.81 -6.61 20.17
N CYS A 174 8.94 -6.38 19.18
CA CYS A 174 8.64 -5.03 18.71
C CYS A 174 7.89 -4.27 19.80
N LYS A 175 8.63 -3.84 20.82
CA LYS A 175 8.11 -3.26 22.09
C LYS A 175 7.12 -2.12 21.93
N GLY A 176 7.14 -1.39 20.81
CA GLY A 176 6.14 -0.39 20.47
C GLY A 176 4.73 -0.97 20.22
N LEU A 177 4.65 -2.25 19.87
CA LEU A 177 3.39 -2.95 19.60
C LEU A 177 2.83 -3.65 20.85
N GLN A 178 3.67 -3.99 21.84
CA GLN A 178 3.24 -4.63 23.09
C GLN A 178 2.61 -3.66 24.09
N ASN A 179 3.11 -2.44 24.17
CA ASN A 179 2.59 -1.45 25.11
C ASN A 179 1.20 -0.92 24.74
N VAL A 180 0.80 -1.09 23.51
CA VAL A 180 -0.52 -0.70 23.01
C VAL A 180 -1.60 -1.70 23.41
N SER A 181 -1.25 -2.96 23.68
CA SER A 181 -2.21 -3.99 24.08
C SER A 181 -2.60 -3.96 25.55
N ARG A 182 -1.91 -3.19 26.40
CA ARG A 182 -2.05 -3.32 27.85
C ARG A 182 -2.65 -2.13 28.61
N GLY A 183 -3.05 -1.04 27.98
CA GLY A 183 -3.52 0.00 28.87
C GLY A 183 -4.10 1.28 28.31
N SER A 184 -4.06 1.51 27.04
CA SER A 184 -4.74 2.67 26.48
C SER A 184 -6.09 2.26 25.90
N LYS A 185 -7.16 2.78 26.47
CA LYS A 185 -8.52 2.59 25.95
C LYS A 185 -8.68 3.15 24.53
N ASN A 186 -7.68 3.83 23.99
CA ASN A 186 -7.79 4.62 22.77
C ASN A 186 -6.76 4.32 21.67
N MET A 187 -5.85 3.35 21.84
CA MET A 187 -4.84 3.08 20.81
C MET A 187 -4.58 1.60 20.64
N THR A 188 -5.23 1.03 19.65
CA THR A 188 -5.01 -0.35 19.22
C THR A 188 -4.23 -0.38 17.90
N TYR A 189 -2.97 0.03 17.95
CA TYR A 189 -2.02 -0.13 16.85
C TYR A 189 -1.38 -1.51 16.82
N ALA A 190 -1.89 -2.44 17.58
CA ALA A 190 -1.27 -3.74 17.71
C ALA A 190 -1.59 -4.62 16.51
N TYR A 191 -0.57 -5.11 15.86
CA TYR A 191 -0.65 -6.33 15.09
C TYR A 191 -1.37 -7.40 15.92
N GLY A 192 -2.57 -7.80 15.52
CA GLY A 192 -3.27 -8.93 16.14
C GLY A 192 -4.17 -8.64 17.33
N THR A 193 -4.30 -7.43 17.83
CA THR A 193 -5.35 -7.14 18.82
C THR A 193 -6.63 -6.71 18.14
N ALA A 194 -7.49 -7.64 18.01
CA ALA A 194 -8.64 -7.75 17.15
C ALA A 194 -9.84 -6.88 17.52
N GLN A 195 -9.78 -5.90 18.40
CA GLN A 195 -11.06 -5.48 18.95
C GLN A 195 -11.73 -4.25 18.34
N TYR A 196 -11.04 -3.34 17.66
CA TYR A 196 -11.77 -2.13 17.31
C TYR A 196 -11.76 -1.65 15.85
N HIS A 197 -10.72 -1.80 15.09
CA HIS A 197 -10.73 -1.33 13.70
C HIS A 197 -10.00 -2.25 12.73
N TRP A 198 -9.32 -3.24 13.25
CA TRP A 198 -8.34 -4.01 12.51
C TRP A 198 -8.82 -5.41 12.19
N GLY A 199 -9.54 -6.06 13.06
CA GLY A 199 -10.01 -7.42 12.95
C GLY A 199 -9.02 -8.38 12.28
N VAL A 200 -8.77 -9.49 12.88
CA VAL A 200 -7.99 -10.54 12.25
C VAL A 200 -8.92 -11.27 11.29
N SER A 201 -8.54 -11.42 10.02
CA SER A 201 -9.22 -12.36 9.14
C SER A 201 -8.88 -13.78 9.57
N PRO A 202 -9.73 -14.78 9.25
CA PRO A 202 -9.38 -16.18 9.45
C PRO A 202 -8.03 -16.51 8.81
N ARG A 203 -7.18 -17.29 9.50
CA ARG A 203 -5.86 -17.68 8.96
C ARG A 203 -5.94 -18.57 7.75
N GLU A 204 -7.01 -19.34 7.65
CA GLU A 204 -7.13 -20.45 6.72
C GLU A 204 -7.65 -20.05 5.35
N HIS A 205 -8.29 -18.89 5.24
CA HIS A 205 -8.85 -18.44 3.98
C HIS A 205 -8.75 -16.92 3.76
N TRP A 206 -8.90 -16.52 2.51
CA TRP A 206 -9.02 -15.14 2.11
C TRP A 206 -10.41 -14.60 2.39
N VAL A 207 -10.50 -13.36 2.83
CA VAL A 207 -11.74 -12.58 2.90
C VAL A 207 -11.79 -11.54 1.80
N LEU A 208 -12.98 -11.17 1.35
CA LEU A 208 -13.20 -10.27 0.21
C LEU A 208 -14.20 -9.17 0.55
N TYR A 209 -13.89 -7.94 0.19
CA TYR A 209 -14.74 -6.79 0.43
C TYR A 209 -14.89 -5.92 -0.82
N ASP A 210 -16.05 -5.28 -0.99
CA ASP A 210 -16.26 -4.16 -1.92
C ASP A 210 -16.01 -2.86 -1.15
N ILE A 211 -14.80 -2.36 -1.18
CA ILE A 211 -14.41 -1.20 -0.35
C ILE A 211 -14.95 0.14 -0.83
N LYS A 212 -15.61 0.21 -1.98
CA LYS A 212 -16.36 1.38 -2.41
C LYS A 212 -17.70 1.46 -1.68
N LYS A 213 -18.36 0.33 -1.51
CA LYS A 213 -19.65 0.22 -0.80
C LYS A 213 -19.49 0.04 0.70
N ASP A 214 -18.41 -0.62 1.09
CA ASP A 214 -18.10 -1.00 2.47
C ASP A 214 -16.63 -0.67 2.81
N PRO A 215 -16.28 0.62 2.96
CA PRO A 215 -14.91 1.02 3.31
C PRO A 215 -14.45 0.49 4.67
N GLY A 216 -15.39 0.19 5.56
CA GLY A 216 -15.14 -0.40 6.88
C GLY A 216 -14.89 -1.92 6.84
N CYS A 217 -15.06 -2.56 5.68
CA CYS A 217 -14.86 -4.01 5.52
C CYS A 217 -15.63 -4.83 6.57
N LYS A 218 -16.94 -4.59 6.66
CA LYS A 218 -17.85 -5.23 7.62
C LYS A 218 -18.51 -6.48 7.04
N ASN A 219 -18.72 -6.51 5.70
CA ASN A 219 -19.46 -7.55 5.01
C ASN A 219 -18.51 -8.36 4.12
N ASP A 220 -18.14 -9.55 4.57
CA ASP A 220 -17.31 -10.48 3.80
C ASP A 220 -18.10 -11.06 2.63
N LEU A 221 -17.61 -10.84 1.42
CA LEU A 221 -18.19 -11.34 0.16
C LEU A 221 -17.56 -12.66 -0.30
N SER A 222 -16.59 -13.22 0.43
CA SER A 222 -15.89 -14.43 -0.01
C SER A 222 -16.83 -15.62 -0.24
N PRO A 223 -17.88 -15.85 0.59
CA PRO A 223 -18.82 -16.93 0.33
C PRO A 223 -19.66 -16.74 -0.94
N GLN A 224 -19.95 -15.46 -1.31
CA GLN A 224 -20.77 -15.16 -2.48
C GLN A 224 -19.97 -15.07 -3.78
N LYS A 225 -18.63 -14.93 -3.69
CA LYS A 225 -17.72 -14.72 -4.84
C LYS A 225 -16.53 -15.69 -4.86
N PRO A 226 -16.77 -17.01 -4.80
CA PRO A 226 -15.69 -18.01 -4.72
C PRO A 226 -14.77 -17.99 -5.95
N ASP A 227 -15.30 -17.68 -7.13
CA ASP A 227 -14.51 -17.60 -8.37
C ASP A 227 -13.53 -16.42 -8.35
N MET A 228 -13.96 -15.27 -7.82
CA MET A 228 -13.06 -14.11 -7.64
C MET A 228 -11.96 -14.41 -6.61
N ILE A 229 -12.29 -15.06 -5.50
CA ILE A 229 -11.29 -15.53 -4.52
C ILE A 229 -10.26 -16.42 -5.21
N ARG A 230 -10.70 -17.40 -5.99
CA ARG A 230 -9.80 -18.32 -6.73
C ARG A 230 -8.89 -17.56 -7.70
N THR A 231 -9.46 -16.67 -8.50
CA THR A 231 -8.70 -15.88 -9.48
C THR A 231 -7.65 -15.01 -8.80
N LEU A 232 -8.04 -14.25 -7.75
CA LEU A 232 -7.14 -13.34 -7.07
C LEU A 232 -6.09 -14.06 -6.23
N SER A 233 -6.43 -15.18 -5.59
CA SER A 233 -5.47 -16.00 -4.82
C SER A 233 -4.43 -16.65 -5.74
N THR A 234 -4.85 -17.18 -6.90
CA THR A 234 -3.93 -17.71 -7.89
C THR A 234 -2.98 -16.64 -8.42
N ALA A 235 -3.49 -15.43 -8.69
CA ALA A 235 -2.66 -14.30 -9.09
C ALA A 235 -1.64 -13.92 -8.01
N TYR A 236 -2.08 -13.91 -6.74
CA TYR A 236 -1.19 -13.65 -5.61
C TYR A 236 -0.10 -14.72 -5.47
N ASP A 237 -0.46 -15.99 -5.58
CA ASP A 237 0.49 -17.10 -5.51
C ASP A 237 1.56 -16.98 -6.60
N THR A 238 1.12 -16.73 -7.83
CA THR A 238 2.03 -16.54 -8.96
C THR A 238 2.98 -15.35 -8.74
N TRP A 239 2.45 -14.21 -8.26
CA TRP A 239 3.25 -13.03 -7.95
C TRP A 239 4.29 -13.31 -6.86
N TRP A 240 3.87 -13.93 -5.75
CA TRP A 240 4.77 -14.26 -4.65
C TRP A 240 5.86 -15.25 -5.07
N ASP A 241 5.49 -16.32 -5.76
CA ASP A 241 6.42 -17.38 -6.14
C ASP A 241 7.45 -16.90 -7.17
N ASN A 242 7.11 -15.90 -7.99
CA ASN A 242 8.06 -15.21 -8.87
C ASN A 242 8.98 -14.24 -8.12
N LEU A 243 8.47 -13.55 -7.11
CA LEU A 243 9.21 -12.55 -6.35
C LEU A 243 10.15 -13.18 -5.32
N PHE A 244 9.73 -14.24 -4.64
CA PHE A 244 10.41 -14.82 -3.50
C PHE A 244 11.85 -15.25 -3.77
N PRO A 245 12.19 -15.91 -4.88
CA PRO A 245 13.59 -16.25 -5.20
C PRO A 245 14.48 -15.01 -5.35
N GLU A 246 13.99 -13.93 -5.95
CA GLU A 246 14.73 -12.68 -6.08
C GLU A 246 14.94 -11.98 -4.72
N MET A 247 13.96 -12.05 -3.84
CA MET A 247 14.07 -11.51 -2.47
C MET A 247 15.19 -12.21 -1.69
N ILE A 248 15.22 -13.54 -1.71
CA ILE A 248 16.26 -14.32 -1.03
C ILE A 248 17.64 -14.01 -1.62
N ALA A 249 17.78 -14.06 -2.93
CA ALA A 249 19.06 -13.83 -3.62
C ALA A 249 19.65 -12.44 -3.34
N LYS A 250 18.81 -11.45 -3.05
CA LYS A 250 19.23 -10.08 -2.71
C LYS A 250 19.27 -9.78 -1.21
N GLY A 251 19.18 -10.80 -0.38
CA GLY A 251 19.18 -10.64 1.08
C GLY A 251 17.91 -10.04 1.65
N GLY A 252 16.82 -10.00 0.91
CA GLY A 252 15.52 -9.50 1.39
C GLY A 252 14.92 -10.34 2.51
N ASP A 253 15.39 -11.56 2.70
CA ASP A 253 15.02 -12.43 3.82
C ASP A 253 15.90 -12.22 5.08
N LEU A 254 16.91 -11.36 5.00
CA LEU A 254 17.82 -11.10 6.13
C LEU A 254 17.20 -10.25 7.24
N GLY A 255 15.97 -9.80 7.10
CA GLY A 255 15.31 -8.92 8.05
C GLY A 255 15.93 -7.52 8.11
N ASN A 256 15.50 -6.70 9.06
CA ASN A 256 16.07 -5.37 9.26
C ASN A 256 17.47 -5.51 9.88
N PRO A 257 18.56 -5.06 9.23
CA PRO A 257 19.94 -5.20 9.73
C PRO A 257 20.16 -4.52 11.08
N ASN A 258 19.32 -3.57 11.48
CA ASN A 258 19.36 -2.95 12.80
C ASN A 258 18.76 -3.83 13.91
N GLN A 259 18.10 -4.93 13.56
CA GLN A 259 17.50 -5.86 14.51
C GLN A 259 18.41 -7.05 14.83
N SER A 260 19.27 -7.47 13.90
CA SER A 260 20.23 -8.54 14.11
C SER A 260 21.35 -8.20 15.12
N ARG A 261 21.60 -6.91 15.36
CA ARG A 261 22.65 -6.46 16.31
C ARG A 261 22.22 -6.48 17.79
N LYS A 262 20.95 -6.73 18.10
CA LYS A 262 20.45 -6.76 19.50
C LYS A 262 20.22 -8.16 20.08
N SER A 263 20.40 -9.21 19.28
CA SER A 263 20.21 -10.59 19.76
C SER A 263 21.51 -11.30 20.19
N VAL A 264 22.63 -10.60 20.18
CA VAL A 264 23.93 -11.11 20.66
C VAL A 264 24.48 -10.17 21.72
N ARG A 265 23.78 -10.11 22.87
CA ARG A 265 24.34 -9.71 24.17
C ARG A 265 23.50 -10.28 25.30
#